data_32f5593111cbd674da8ed3118e3b7a89
#
_entry.id   32f5593111cbd674da8ed3118e3b7a89
#
_cell.length_a   1.000
_cell.length_b   1.000
_cell.length_c   1.000
_cell.angle_alpha   90.00
_cell.angle_beta   90.00
_cell.angle_gamma   90.00
#
_symmetry.space_group_name_H-M   'P 1'
#
loop_
_entity.id
_entity.type
_entity.pdbx_description
1 polymer ?
#
loop_
_entity_poly.entity_id
_entity_poly.type
_entity_poly.pdbx_seq_one_letter_code
_entity_poly.pdbx_strand_id
1 'polypeptide(L)'
;MRIVDRNQAPREKWREGVLTRMRVSAANGGTQLCLFEQWCEPGHGAPSHLHAVEEVLHVLEGEADVWVNDTHATLRPGQLMIVPAVVKHGFVNSGSATLHIQSTLAAPVF
;
A
#
# COMPACT_ATOMS: atom_id res chain seq x y z
N MET A 1 24.35 -8.30 -4.72
CA MET A 1 23.60 -7.32 -3.89
C MET A 1 23.09 -6.21 -4.80
N ARG A 2 21.87 -5.78 -4.61
CA ARG A 2 21.30 -4.68 -5.37
C ARG A 2 20.80 -3.60 -4.42
N ILE A 3 21.22 -2.37 -4.63
CA ILE A 3 20.83 -1.21 -3.84
C ILE A 3 19.85 -0.39 -4.68
N VAL A 4 18.69 -0.09 -4.11
CA VAL A 4 17.67 0.72 -4.75
C VAL A 4 17.56 2.03 -4.00
N ASP A 5 17.70 3.14 -4.71
CA ASP A 5 17.44 4.46 -4.15
C ASP A 5 15.94 4.75 -4.25
N ARG A 6 15.31 5.12 -3.12
CA ARG A 6 13.89 5.44 -3.04
C ARG A 6 13.45 6.47 -4.09
N ASN A 7 14.32 7.42 -4.41
CA ASN A 7 14.00 8.52 -5.31
C ASN A 7 14.21 8.22 -6.80
N GLN A 8 14.68 7.01 -7.15
CA GLN A 8 14.89 6.64 -8.55
C GLN A 8 13.60 6.44 -9.33
N ALA A 9 12.54 5.99 -8.67
CA ALA A 9 11.23 5.84 -9.30
C ALA A 9 10.40 7.11 -9.10
N PRO A 10 9.66 7.56 -10.13
CA PRO A 10 8.76 8.69 -9.99
C PRO A 10 7.51 8.30 -9.21
N ARG A 11 6.79 9.31 -8.69
CA ARG A 11 5.43 9.11 -8.21
C ARG A 11 4.51 9.07 -9.41
N GLU A 12 3.68 8.05 -9.48
CA GLU A 12 2.75 7.81 -10.57
C GLU A 12 1.32 7.86 -10.07
N LYS A 13 0.43 8.45 -10.85
CA LYS A 13 -1.00 8.44 -10.54
C LYS A 13 -1.57 7.07 -10.92
N TRP A 14 -1.96 6.28 -9.92
CA TRP A 14 -2.58 4.97 -10.14
C TRP A 14 -4.10 5.09 -10.27
N ARG A 15 -4.69 6.03 -9.55
CA ARG A 15 -6.12 6.36 -9.60
C ARG A 15 -6.30 7.76 -9.03
N GLU A 16 -7.52 8.28 -9.12
CA GLU A 16 -7.83 9.61 -8.61
C GLU A 16 -7.47 9.72 -7.13
N GLY A 17 -6.73 10.77 -6.79
CA GLY A 17 -6.30 11.05 -5.42
C GLY A 17 -5.22 10.13 -4.87
N VAL A 18 -4.61 9.26 -5.69
CA VAL A 18 -3.60 8.30 -5.24
C VAL A 18 -2.36 8.36 -6.11
N LEU A 19 -1.24 8.73 -5.50
CA LEU A 19 0.09 8.67 -6.12
C LEU A 19 0.84 7.47 -5.55
N THR A 20 1.56 6.73 -6.40
CA THR A 20 2.32 5.55 -6.02
C THR A 20 3.76 5.68 -6.46
N ARG A 21 4.68 5.27 -5.60
CA ARG A 21 6.09 5.11 -5.94
C ARG A 21 6.50 3.66 -5.69
N MET A 22 6.89 2.96 -6.75
CA MET A 22 7.43 1.61 -6.63
C MET A 22 8.83 1.69 -6.04
N ARG A 23 9.12 0.86 -5.04
CA ARG A 23 10.45 0.79 -4.39
C ARG A 23 11.16 -0.50 -4.74
N VAL A 24 10.49 -1.63 -4.62
CA VAL A 24 10.99 -2.95 -5.03
C VAL A 24 9.93 -3.62 -5.88
N SER A 25 10.32 -4.03 -7.08
CA SER A 25 9.43 -4.71 -8.03
C SER A 25 10.26 -5.63 -8.92
N ALA A 26 9.60 -6.40 -9.77
CA ALA A 26 10.29 -7.22 -10.77
C ALA A 26 11.20 -6.37 -11.66
N ALA A 27 10.79 -5.14 -11.98
CA ALA A 27 11.53 -4.25 -12.87
C ALA A 27 12.90 -3.83 -12.30
N ASN A 28 13.07 -3.79 -10.99
CA ASN A 28 14.35 -3.40 -10.38
C ASN A 28 15.04 -4.53 -9.61
N GLY A 29 14.63 -5.78 -9.83
CA GLY A 29 15.32 -6.95 -9.32
C GLY A 29 14.62 -7.71 -8.19
N GLY A 30 13.41 -7.33 -7.82
CA GLY A 30 12.62 -8.09 -6.86
C GLY A 30 12.18 -9.43 -7.46
N THR A 31 12.42 -10.52 -6.76
CA THR A 31 12.06 -11.87 -7.22
C THR A 31 10.92 -12.48 -6.42
N GLN A 32 10.77 -12.09 -5.15
CA GLN A 32 9.78 -12.64 -4.24
C GLN A 32 8.97 -11.56 -3.51
N LEU A 33 9.35 -10.30 -3.65
CA LEU A 33 8.74 -9.21 -2.91
C LEU A 33 8.40 -8.06 -3.85
N CYS A 34 7.32 -7.37 -3.50
CA CYS A 34 6.98 -6.08 -4.07
C CYS A 34 6.78 -5.10 -2.92
N LEU A 35 7.36 -3.92 -3.04
CA LEU A 35 7.27 -2.87 -2.03
C LEU A 35 6.99 -1.55 -2.71
N PHE A 36 5.95 -0.84 -2.26
CA PHE A 36 5.64 0.49 -2.77
C PHE A 36 5.07 1.40 -1.68
N GLU A 37 5.13 2.69 -1.96
CA GLU A 37 4.53 3.74 -1.14
C GLU A 37 3.36 4.35 -1.89
N GLN A 38 2.36 4.80 -1.14
CA GLN A 38 1.26 5.57 -1.70
C GLN A 38 0.97 6.80 -0.85
N TRP A 39 0.57 7.86 -1.53
CA TRP A 39 0.08 9.11 -0.93
C TRP A 39 -1.35 9.29 -1.41
N CYS A 40 -2.28 9.29 -0.46
CA CYS A 40 -3.71 9.36 -0.75
C CYS A 40 -4.30 10.64 -0.18
N GLU A 41 -5.04 11.37 -1.01
CA GLU A 41 -5.83 12.51 -0.56
C GLU A 41 -7.00 12.04 0.32
N PRO A 42 -7.56 12.90 1.20
CA PRO A 42 -8.73 12.56 1.98
C PRO A 42 -9.85 11.97 1.12
N GLY A 43 -10.45 10.88 1.58
CA GLY A 43 -11.52 10.17 0.88
C GLY A 43 -11.05 9.21 -0.22
N HIS A 44 -9.75 9.10 -0.47
CA HIS A 44 -9.19 8.24 -1.51
C HIS A 44 -8.34 7.12 -0.91
N GLY A 45 -8.16 6.06 -1.67
CA GLY A 45 -7.40 4.88 -1.26
C GLY A 45 -7.53 3.76 -2.28
N ALA A 46 -7.61 2.53 -1.82
CA ALA A 46 -7.79 1.35 -2.66
C ALA A 46 -9.14 0.71 -2.36
N PRO A 47 -10.01 0.56 -3.37
CA PRO A 47 -11.28 -0.14 -3.19
C PRO A 47 -11.04 -1.62 -2.88
N SER A 48 -12.08 -2.35 -2.48
CA SER A 48 -11.97 -3.77 -2.19
C SER A 48 -11.38 -4.53 -3.38
N HIS A 49 -10.34 -5.29 -3.10
CA HIS A 49 -9.63 -6.13 -4.04
C HIS A 49 -8.96 -7.27 -3.27
N LEU A 50 -8.34 -8.19 -3.98
CA LEU A 50 -7.56 -9.26 -3.36
C LEU A 50 -6.30 -9.53 -4.17
N HIS A 51 -5.31 -10.09 -3.50
CA HIS A 51 -4.09 -10.60 -4.11
C HIS A 51 -3.95 -12.08 -3.83
N ALA A 52 -3.23 -12.79 -4.69
CA ALA A 52 -2.94 -14.22 -4.51
C ALA A 52 -1.94 -14.48 -3.37
N VAL A 53 -1.36 -13.45 -2.79
CA VAL A 53 -0.28 -13.52 -1.79
C VAL A 53 -0.61 -12.62 -0.59
N GLU A 54 0.09 -12.88 0.51
CA GLU A 54 0.02 -12.06 1.71
C GLU A 54 0.53 -10.64 1.44
N GLU A 55 -0.10 -9.68 2.10
CA GLU A 55 0.29 -8.27 2.07
C GLU A 55 0.39 -7.71 3.49
N VAL A 56 1.33 -6.78 3.67
CA VAL A 56 1.37 -5.94 4.88
C VAL A 56 1.15 -4.48 4.46
N LEU A 57 0.15 -3.85 5.05
CA LEU A 57 -0.13 -2.43 4.88
C LEU A 57 0.35 -1.68 6.12
N HIS A 58 1.22 -0.70 5.94
CA HIS A 58 1.83 0.08 7.02
C HIS A 58 1.47 1.55 6.88
N VAL A 59 0.79 2.14 7.85
CA VAL A 59 0.52 3.58 7.88
C VAL A 59 1.73 4.30 8.44
N LEU A 60 2.31 5.19 7.65
CA LEU A 60 3.46 6.02 8.01
C LEU A 60 3.02 7.38 8.54
N GLU A 61 2.05 8.01 7.87
CA GLU A 61 1.48 9.29 8.26
C GLU A 61 -0.01 9.31 7.91
N GLY A 62 -0.79 10.03 8.69
CA GLY A 62 -2.23 10.15 8.45
C GLY A 62 -3.02 9.04 9.13
N GLU A 63 -4.24 8.83 8.66
CA GLU A 63 -5.18 7.90 9.25
C GLU A 63 -5.95 7.19 8.15
N ALA A 64 -6.12 5.89 8.27
CA ALA A 64 -6.82 5.07 7.28
C ALA A 64 -7.92 4.24 7.94
N ASP A 65 -9.11 4.26 7.32
CA ASP A 65 -10.09 3.21 7.53
C ASP A 65 -9.70 2.04 6.64
N VAL A 66 -9.51 0.88 7.25
CA VAL A 66 -9.10 -0.34 6.55
C VAL A 66 -10.12 -1.44 6.79
N TRP A 67 -10.22 -2.37 5.85
CA TRP A 67 -11.12 -3.51 6.02
C TRP A 67 -10.55 -4.78 5.43
N VAL A 68 -10.89 -5.87 6.06
CA VAL A 68 -10.70 -7.24 5.58
C VAL A 68 -12.08 -7.90 5.62
N ASN A 69 -12.59 -8.30 4.45
CA ASN A 69 -13.99 -8.67 4.27
C ASN A 69 -14.90 -7.55 4.81
N ASP A 70 -15.76 -7.84 5.78
CA ASP A 70 -16.69 -6.89 6.39
C ASP A 70 -16.19 -6.30 7.71
N THR A 71 -14.98 -6.67 8.14
CA THR A 71 -14.39 -6.16 9.39
C THR A 71 -13.58 -4.91 9.11
N HIS A 72 -13.93 -3.81 9.77
CA HIS A 72 -13.27 -2.52 9.64
C HIS A 72 -12.43 -2.19 10.87
N ALA A 73 -11.38 -1.43 10.67
CA ALA A 73 -10.56 -0.86 11.72
C ALA A 73 -9.96 0.46 11.24
N THR A 74 -9.47 1.25 12.19
CA THR A 74 -8.71 2.46 11.88
C THR A 74 -7.23 2.17 12.14
N LEU A 75 -6.38 2.42 11.13
CA LEU A 75 -4.93 2.39 11.29
C LEU A 75 -4.39 3.82 11.45
N ARG A 76 -3.50 3.97 12.40
CA ARG A 76 -2.78 5.21 12.71
C ARG A 76 -1.29 5.02 12.48
N PRO A 77 -0.50 6.11 12.45
CA PRO A 77 0.94 6.01 12.20
C PRO A 77 1.63 4.99 13.11
N GLY A 78 2.45 4.15 12.51
CA GLY A 78 3.17 3.07 13.20
C GLY A 78 2.39 1.77 13.33
N GLN A 79 1.14 1.73 12.87
CA GLN A 79 0.34 0.50 12.88
C GLN A 79 0.39 -0.18 11.53
N LEU A 80 0.35 -1.51 11.56
CA LEU A 80 0.40 -2.35 10.37
C LEU A 80 -0.79 -3.31 10.36
N MET A 81 -1.30 -3.60 9.17
CA MET A 81 -2.33 -4.61 8.96
C MET A 81 -1.73 -5.75 8.14
N ILE A 82 -1.89 -6.97 8.63
CA ILE A 82 -1.53 -8.18 7.88
C ILE A 82 -2.78 -8.63 7.13
N VAL A 83 -2.67 -8.70 5.81
CA VAL A 83 -3.75 -9.13 4.92
C VAL A 83 -3.42 -10.54 4.41
N PRO A 84 -4.22 -11.55 4.77
CA PRO A 84 -4.01 -12.90 4.25
C PRO A 84 -4.17 -12.95 2.73
N ALA A 85 -3.53 -13.94 2.11
CA ALA A 85 -3.72 -14.21 0.69
C ALA A 85 -5.18 -14.51 0.37
N VAL A 86 -5.64 -14.05 -0.80
CA VAL A 86 -6.96 -14.34 -1.37
C VAL A 86 -8.13 -13.81 -0.52
N VAL A 87 -7.89 -12.79 0.28
CA VAL A 87 -8.92 -12.16 1.11
C VAL A 87 -9.20 -10.76 0.61
N LYS A 88 -10.49 -10.42 0.41
CA LYS A 88 -10.89 -9.08 0.01
C LYS A 88 -10.56 -8.07 1.09
N HIS A 89 -9.90 -7.00 0.69
CA HIS A 89 -9.47 -5.92 1.58
C HIS A 89 -9.40 -4.61 0.82
N GLY A 90 -9.31 -3.53 1.57
CA GLY A 90 -9.14 -2.20 1.02
C GLY A 90 -8.87 -1.19 2.12
N PHE A 91 -8.70 0.05 1.71
CA PHE A 91 -8.51 1.16 2.65
C PHE A 91 -8.94 2.47 2.02
N VAL A 92 -9.22 3.43 2.87
CA VAL A 92 -9.50 4.82 2.46
C VAL A 92 -8.88 5.76 3.48
N ASN A 93 -8.37 6.90 3.00
CA ASN A 93 -7.93 7.97 3.88
C ASN A 93 -9.16 8.55 4.59
N SER A 94 -9.26 8.30 5.89
CA SER A 94 -10.36 8.75 6.74
C SER A 94 -10.03 10.02 7.50
N GLY A 95 -8.81 10.54 7.34
CA GLY A 95 -8.37 11.76 7.97
C GLY A 95 -8.55 13.00 7.10
N SER A 96 -8.03 14.12 7.56
CA SER A 96 -8.08 15.41 6.87
C SER A 96 -6.76 15.81 6.20
N ALA A 97 -5.69 15.08 6.45
CA ALA A 97 -4.37 15.28 5.85
C ALA A 97 -4.05 14.14 4.88
N THR A 98 -2.98 14.28 4.10
CA THR A 98 -2.51 13.21 3.21
C THR A 98 -2.18 11.95 4.00
N LEU A 99 -2.69 10.82 3.54
CA LEU A 99 -2.33 9.50 4.05
C LEU A 99 -1.09 9.00 3.32
N HIS A 100 -0.04 8.67 4.06
CA HIS A 100 1.17 8.05 3.52
C HIS A 100 1.27 6.63 4.04
N ILE A 101 1.24 5.66 3.12
CA ILE A 101 1.29 4.23 3.44
C ILE A 101 2.41 3.55 2.69
N GLN A 102 2.79 2.39 3.19
CA GLN A 102 3.70 1.47 2.53
C GLN A 102 3.06 0.09 2.47
N SER A 103 3.10 -0.52 1.31
CA SER A 103 2.62 -1.89 1.11
C SER A 103 3.77 -2.81 0.75
N THR A 104 3.75 -3.99 1.34
CA THR A 104 4.70 -5.08 1.04
C THR A 104 3.89 -6.32 0.68
N LEU A 105 4.17 -6.89 -0.50
CA LEU A 105 3.51 -8.11 -0.98
C LEU A 105 4.54 -9.23 -1.17
N ALA A 106 4.13 -10.45 -0.92
CA ALA A 106 4.99 -11.63 -0.96
C ALA A 106 5.19 -12.19 -2.38
N ALA A 107 5.01 -11.37 -3.41
CA ALA A 107 5.29 -11.67 -4.81
C ALA A 107 5.47 -10.36 -5.58
N PRO A 108 6.21 -10.36 -6.69
CA PRO A 108 6.40 -9.16 -7.52
C PRO A 108 5.17 -8.96 -8.43
N VAL A 109 4.01 -8.67 -7.83
CA VAL A 109 2.72 -8.56 -8.54
C VAL A 109 2.57 -7.26 -9.35
N PHE A 110 3.45 -6.31 -9.14
CA PHE A 110 3.50 -5.05 -9.90
C PHE A 110 4.83 -4.83 -10.57
#